data_85d312ed86ab53151eda8c3da19a097e
#
_entry.id   85d312ed86ab53151eda8c3da19a097e
#
_cell.length_a   1.000
_cell.length_b   1.000
_cell.length_c   1.000
_cell.angle_alpha   90.00
_cell.angle_beta   90.00
_cell.angle_gamma   90.00
#
_symmetry.space_group_name_H-M   'P 1'
#
loop_
_entity.id
_entity.type
_entity.pdbx_description
1 polymer ?
#
loop_
_entity_poly.entity_id
_entity_poly.type
_entity_poly.pdbx_seq_one_letter_code
_entity_poly.pdbx_strand_id
1 'polypeptide(L)'
;AKEVAGVAKEKIEEAASKVFTEENKEKINDALGKVSGYNKNSLFEKIFFGLSVLIALLAALVTLNGLSFLFGNSNVTLANLGSYMSTMVNKVKNLNLYFGLTFFLTIVATVFVAYFFYAAKKEGKNLWTNVNVASLGMVLSVYLAHIFGSGFISGLGLLTDAFNGKANSTISQIVNEALSNSTGISRSAQNLADGLQTGSKIAIFFYLVAFAASAATVYFYYQKLFQKKAK
;
A
#
# COMPACT_ATOMS: atom_id res chain seq x y z
N ALA A 1 0.92 -1.48 31.94
CA ALA A 1 0.62 -1.27 30.51
C ALA A 1 -0.13 0.06 30.25
N LYS A 2 -1.17 0.41 31.02
CA LYS A 2 -1.90 1.70 30.88
C LYS A 2 -1.03 2.93 31.17
N GLU A 3 -0.15 2.83 32.16
CA GLU A 3 0.74 3.94 32.59
C GLU A 3 1.82 4.25 31.54
N VAL A 4 2.39 3.23 30.90
CA VAL A 4 3.38 3.39 29.81
C VAL A 4 2.74 3.99 28.55
N ALA A 5 1.49 3.63 28.25
CA ALA A 5 0.75 4.20 27.13
C ALA A 5 0.39 5.68 27.38
N GLY A 6 0.10 6.07 28.63
CA GLY A 6 -0.14 7.45 29.03
C GLY A 6 1.10 8.34 28.85
N VAL A 7 2.25 7.88 29.33
CA VAL A 7 3.54 8.60 29.20
C VAL A 7 3.99 8.71 27.75
N ALA A 8 3.77 7.66 26.93
CA ALA A 8 4.09 7.71 25.50
C ALA A 8 3.20 8.71 24.75
N LYS A 9 1.90 8.76 25.06
CA LYS A 9 0.96 9.72 24.47
C LYS A 9 1.33 11.15 24.81
N GLU A 10 1.63 11.43 26.08
CA GLU A 10 2.02 12.76 26.55
C GLU A 10 3.32 13.25 25.89
N LYS A 11 4.34 12.38 25.73
CA LYS A 11 5.57 12.69 25.01
C LYS A 11 5.37 12.92 23.52
N ILE A 12 4.44 12.23 22.89
CA ILE A 12 4.10 12.43 21.47
C ILE A 12 3.36 13.76 21.29
N GLU A 13 2.41 14.08 22.19
CA GLU A 13 1.69 15.36 22.16
C GLU A 13 2.64 16.53 22.45
N GLU A 14 3.57 16.39 23.40
CA GLU A 14 4.60 17.40 23.68
C GLU A 14 5.57 17.56 22.50
N ALA A 15 6.03 16.49 21.87
CA ALA A 15 6.87 16.54 20.67
C ALA A 15 6.12 17.18 19.49
N ALA A 16 4.86 16.81 19.29
CA ALA A 16 4.02 17.38 18.25
C ALA A 16 3.79 18.89 18.49
N SER A 17 3.51 19.31 19.73
CA SER A 17 3.32 20.72 20.07
C SER A 17 4.58 21.57 19.86
N LYS A 18 5.77 21.01 20.09
CA LYS A 18 7.07 21.68 19.83
C LYS A 18 7.38 21.81 18.34
N VAL A 19 6.94 20.82 17.52
CA VAL A 19 7.15 20.83 16.05
C VAL A 19 6.12 21.72 15.34
N PHE A 20 4.87 21.72 15.83
CA PHE A 20 3.75 22.46 15.23
C PHE A 20 3.43 23.80 15.94
N THR A 21 4.41 24.43 16.60
CA THR A 21 4.22 25.80 17.13
C THR A 21 3.88 26.76 16.00
N GLU A 22 3.07 27.78 16.28
CA GLU A 22 2.72 28.81 15.30
C GLU A 22 3.97 29.49 14.73
N GLU A 23 5.02 29.66 15.52
CA GLU A 23 6.31 30.16 15.10
C GLU A 23 7.03 29.26 14.09
N ASN A 24 6.95 27.92 14.27
CA ASN A 24 7.52 26.97 13.30
C ASN A 24 6.67 26.91 12.03
N LYS A 25 5.35 27.03 12.13
CA LYS A 25 4.47 27.16 10.97
C LYS A 25 4.76 28.45 10.20
N GLU A 26 4.99 29.54 10.88
CA GLU A 26 5.34 30.83 10.27
C GLU A 26 6.72 30.79 9.62
N LYS A 27 7.73 30.20 10.27
CA LYS A 27 9.07 29.98 9.71
C LYS A 27 9.05 29.05 8.49
N ILE A 28 8.26 27.98 8.53
CA ILE A 28 8.08 27.08 7.38
C ILE A 28 7.35 27.80 6.24
N ASN A 29 6.33 28.60 6.55
CA ASN A 29 5.61 29.38 5.55
C ASN A 29 6.48 30.52 4.98
N ASP A 30 7.31 31.16 5.78
CA ASP A 30 8.23 32.20 5.33
C ASP A 30 9.41 31.63 4.52
N ALA A 31 9.94 30.46 4.93
CA ALA A 31 10.95 29.74 4.15
C ALA A 31 10.38 29.24 2.81
N LEU A 32 9.14 28.75 2.79
CA LEU A 32 8.42 28.38 1.57
C LEU A 32 8.06 29.59 0.70
N GLY A 33 7.81 30.76 1.31
CA GLY A 33 7.54 32.03 0.63
C GLY A 33 8.80 32.65 0.03
N LYS A 34 9.95 32.47 0.68
CA LYS A 34 11.26 32.97 0.20
C LYS A 34 11.87 32.17 -0.93
N VAL A 35 11.42 30.93 -1.15
CA VAL A 35 11.66 30.19 -2.41
C VAL A 35 10.77 30.81 -3.48
N SER A 36 11.20 31.97 -3.95
CA SER A 36 10.48 32.93 -4.78
C SER A 36 9.67 32.31 -5.90
N GLY A 37 8.39 32.67 -5.97
CA GLY A 37 7.54 32.44 -7.13
C GLY A 37 6.96 31.02 -7.26
N TYR A 38 7.24 30.12 -6.32
CA TYR A 38 6.67 28.78 -6.31
C TYR A 38 5.26 28.84 -5.71
N ASN A 39 4.25 28.70 -6.56
CA ASN A 39 2.89 28.50 -6.11
C ASN A 39 2.84 27.21 -5.26
N LYS A 40 2.47 27.32 -3.98
CA LYS A 40 2.41 26.22 -3.00
C LYS A 40 1.63 25.01 -3.54
N ASN A 41 0.57 25.26 -4.29
CA ASN A 41 -0.21 24.23 -4.96
C ASN A 41 0.60 23.48 -6.04
N SER A 42 1.49 24.18 -6.77
CA SER A 42 2.34 23.54 -7.79
C SER A 42 3.39 22.61 -7.18
N LEU A 43 3.93 22.93 -5.99
CA LEU A 43 4.86 22.04 -5.29
C LEU A 43 4.15 20.77 -4.81
N PHE A 44 2.99 20.91 -4.17
CA PHE A 44 2.20 19.77 -3.72
C PHE A 44 1.76 18.87 -4.87
N GLU A 45 1.38 19.44 -6.00
CA GLU A 45 1.05 18.69 -7.22
C GLU A 45 2.25 17.90 -7.76
N LYS A 46 3.47 18.48 -7.72
CA LYS A 46 4.68 17.77 -8.16
C LYS A 46 5.06 16.62 -7.21
N ILE A 47 4.96 16.86 -5.90
CA ILE A 47 5.19 15.80 -4.89
C ILE A 47 4.18 14.67 -5.10
N PHE A 48 2.91 15.01 -5.24
CA PHE A 48 1.85 14.02 -5.45
C PHE A 48 1.99 13.28 -6.79
N PHE A 49 2.45 13.95 -7.85
CA PHE A 49 2.82 13.31 -9.10
C PHE A 49 3.89 12.24 -8.89
N GLY A 50 5.00 12.57 -8.21
CA GLY A 50 6.05 11.60 -7.89
C GLY A 50 5.53 10.44 -7.04
N LEU A 51 4.70 10.72 -6.03
CA LEU A 51 4.05 9.70 -5.21
C LEU A 51 3.15 8.77 -6.03
N SER A 52 2.37 9.34 -6.97
CA SER A 52 1.50 8.56 -7.86
C SER A 52 2.30 7.65 -8.80
N VAL A 53 3.47 8.10 -9.27
CA VAL A 53 4.40 7.26 -10.06
C VAL A 53 4.89 6.07 -9.24
N LEU A 54 5.29 6.29 -7.97
CA LEU A 54 5.73 5.21 -7.08
C LEU A 54 4.60 4.22 -6.80
N ILE A 55 3.39 4.70 -6.53
CA ILE A 55 2.22 3.83 -6.32
C ILE A 55 1.91 3.03 -7.60
N ALA A 56 1.99 3.65 -8.78
CA ALA A 56 1.77 2.95 -10.05
C ALA A 56 2.79 1.82 -10.27
N LEU A 57 4.07 2.09 -10.01
CA LEU A 57 5.13 1.07 -10.12
C LEU A 57 4.92 -0.09 -9.13
N LEU A 58 4.62 0.22 -7.88
CA LEU A 58 4.38 -0.81 -6.87
C LEU A 58 3.10 -1.59 -7.16
N ALA A 59 2.02 -0.94 -7.59
CA ALA A 59 0.79 -1.61 -7.98
C ALA A 59 1.00 -2.53 -9.19
N ALA A 60 1.84 -2.12 -10.17
CA ALA A 60 2.25 -2.98 -11.27
C ALA A 60 3.04 -4.20 -10.77
N LEU A 61 3.99 -4.01 -9.85
CA LEU A 61 4.77 -5.11 -9.26
C LEU A 61 3.88 -6.08 -8.49
N VAL A 62 2.92 -5.59 -7.69
CA VAL A 62 1.94 -6.44 -7.01
C VAL A 62 1.12 -7.22 -8.00
N THR A 63 0.60 -6.57 -9.04
CA THR A 63 -0.23 -7.21 -10.06
C THR A 63 0.55 -8.30 -10.80
N LEU A 64 1.75 -8.00 -11.30
CA LEU A 64 2.57 -8.96 -12.05
C LEU A 64 3.01 -10.15 -11.19
N ASN A 65 3.50 -9.90 -9.97
CA ASN A 65 3.91 -10.97 -9.06
C ASN A 65 2.70 -11.78 -8.57
N GLY A 66 1.57 -11.10 -8.31
CA GLY A 66 0.33 -11.76 -7.92
C GLY A 66 -0.25 -12.64 -9.02
N LEU A 67 -0.28 -12.18 -10.27
CA LEU A 67 -0.67 -13.01 -11.43
C LEU A 67 0.29 -14.20 -11.59
N SER A 68 1.60 -13.97 -11.47
CA SER A 68 2.59 -15.06 -11.48
C SER A 68 2.42 -16.06 -10.33
N PHE A 69 1.90 -15.61 -9.18
CA PHE A 69 1.57 -16.49 -8.06
C PHE A 69 0.31 -17.33 -8.35
N LEU A 70 -0.73 -16.73 -8.94
CA LEU A 70 -2.00 -17.41 -9.26
C LEU A 70 -1.91 -18.38 -10.43
N PHE A 71 -1.20 -18.00 -11.49
CA PHE A 71 -1.18 -18.70 -12.77
C PHE A 71 0.18 -19.35 -13.10
N GLY A 72 1.14 -19.26 -12.21
CA GLY A 72 2.45 -19.86 -12.38
C GLY A 72 2.36 -21.38 -12.30
N ASN A 73 2.22 -22.04 -13.45
CA ASN A 73 2.35 -23.49 -13.55
C ASN A 73 3.84 -23.86 -13.45
N SER A 74 4.21 -24.55 -12.39
CA SER A 74 5.55 -25.11 -12.25
C SER A 74 5.44 -26.62 -12.24
N ASN A 75 6.06 -27.28 -13.22
CA ASN A 75 6.29 -28.71 -13.14
C ASN A 75 7.31 -28.97 -12.02
N VAL A 76 6.81 -29.23 -10.83
CA VAL A 76 7.65 -29.52 -9.67
C VAL A 76 8.06 -30.96 -9.71
N THR A 77 9.37 -31.21 -9.80
CA THR A 77 10.00 -32.51 -9.72
C THR A 77 10.91 -32.56 -8.49
N LEU A 78 11.29 -33.76 -8.04
CA LEU A 78 12.24 -33.89 -6.94
C LEU A 78 13.58 -33.18 -7.24
N ALA A 79 14.00 -33.14 -8.49
CA ALA A 79 15.25 -32.52 -8.92
C ALA A 79 15.22 -30.98 -8.81
N ASN A 80 14.05 -30.34 -8.97
CA ASN A 80 13.92 -28.88 -8.93
C ASN A 80 13.18 -28.34 -7.67
N LEU A 81 12.82 -29.23 -6.74
CA LEU A 81 12.03 -28.87 -5.55
C LEU A 81 12.67 -27.77 -4.72
N GLY A 82 13.98 -27.86 -4.46
CA GLY A 82 14.72 -26.84 -3.67
C GLY A 82 14.72 -25.47 -4.33
N SER A 83 14.95 -25.41 -5.63
CA SER A 83 14.90 -24.16 -6.42
C SER A 83 13.48 -23.58 -6.47
N TYR A 84 12.48 -24.43 -6.64
CA TYR A 84 11.07 -24.04 -6.62
C TYR A 84 10.69 -23.43 -5.28
N MET A 85 11.01 -24.10 -4.16
CA MET A 85 10.74 -23.60 -2.81
C MET A 85 11.40 -22.24 -2.54
N SER A 86 12.68 -22.09 -2.90
CA SER A 86 13.38 -20.80 -2.77
C SER A 86 12.70 -19.69 -3.57
N THR A 87 12.28 -19.98 -4.81
CA THR A 87 11.56 -19.04 -5.65
C THR A 87 10.21 -18.63 -5.03
N MET A 88 9.45 -19.58 -4.48
CA MET A 88 8.17 -19.31 -3.83
C MET A 88 8.33 -18.49 -2.56
N VAL A 89 9.33 -18.79 -1.73
CA VAL A 89 9.66 -17.97 -0.54
C VAL A 89 9.94 -16.52 -0.92
N ASN A 90 10.77 -16.30 -1.95
CA ASN A 90 11.07 -14.96 -2.42
C ASN A 90 9.84 -14.23 -2.98
N LYS A 91 8.98 -14.92 -3.74
CA LYS A 91 7.72 -14.35 -4.25
C LYS A 91 6.81 -13.90 -3.11
N VAL A 92 6.62 -14.73 -2.08
CA VAL A 92 5.80 -14.41 -0.90
C VAL A 92 6.36 -13.19 -0.17
N LYS A 93 7.67 -13.17 0.12
CA LYS A 93 8.31 -12.04 0.79
C LYS A 93 8.20 -10.74 -0.01
N ASN A 94 8.43 -10.79 -1.31
CA ASN A 94 8.33 -9.63 -2.19
C ASN A 94 6.89 -9.10 -2.27
N LEU A 95 5.91 -9.98 -2.44
CA LEU A 95 4.49 -9.58 -2.45
C LEU A 95 4.11 -8.92 -1.13
N ASN A 96 4.45 -9.52 0.01
CA ASN A 96 4.17 -8.95 1.32
C ASN A 96 4.78 -7.55 1.48
N LEU A 97 6.04 -7.36 1.04
CA LEU A 97 6.71 -6.07 1.05
C LEU A 97 6.00 -5.05 0.15
N TYR A 98 5.67 -5.42 -1.08
CA TYR A 98 5.03 -4.50 -2.03
C TYR A 98 3.63 -4.09 -1.57
N PHE A 99 2.84 -5.01 -1.00
CA PHE A 99 1.55 -4.68 -0.38
C PHE A 99 1.72 -3.66 0.73
N GLY A 100 2.66 -3.88 1.65
CA GLY A 100 2.93 -2.98 2.77
C GLY A 100 3.38 -1.59 2.31
N LEU A 101 4.34 -1.52 1.37
CA LEU A 101 4.83 -0.25 0.83
C LEU A 101 3.73 0.51 0.08
N THR A 102 2.97 -0.17 -0.77
CA THR A 102 1.88 0.49 -1.51
C THR A 102 0.83 1.04 -0.56
N PHE A 103 0.46 0.28 0.47
CA PHE A 103 -0.50 0.73 1.48
C PHE A 103 0.00 1.96 2.23
N PHE A 104 1.26 1.94 2.69
CA PHE A 104 1.86 3.08 3.36
C PHE A 104 1.86 4.34 2.48
N LEU A 105 2.31 4.23 1.22
CA LEU A 105 2.29 5.36 0.29
C LEU A 105 0.88 5.84 -0.01
N THR A 106 -0.10 4.94 -0.01
CA THR A 106 -1.51 5.29 -0.22
C THR A 106 -2.08 6.09 0.96
N ILE A 107 -1.68 5.78 2.20
CA ILE A 107 -2.05 6.61 3.36
C ILE A 107 -1.54 8.04 3.17
N VAL A 108 -0.29 8.21 2.75
CA VAL A 108 0.27 9.53 2.43
C VAL A 108 -0.50 10.19 1.29
N ALA A 109 -0.78 9.45 0.21
CA ALA A 109 -1.54 9.95 -0.94
C ALA A 109 -2.95 10.42 -0.54
N THR A 110 -3.60 9.76 0.42
CA THR A 110 -4.92 10.14 0.93
C THR A 110 -4.93 11.57 1.47
N VAL A 111 -3.88 11.97 2.18
CA VAL A 111 -3.75 13.33 2.71
C VAL A 111 -3.70 14.36 1.57
N PHE A 112 -2.95 14.07 0.51
CA PHE A 112 -2.89 14.95 -0.67
C PHE A 112 -4.24 15.01 -1.40
N VAL A 113 -4.89 13.87 -1.61
CA VAL A 113 -6.21 13.81 -2.26
C VAL A 113 -7.22 14.63 -1.46
N ALA A 114 -7.30 14.45 -0.15
CA ALA A 114 -8.17 15.22 0.73
C ALA A 114 -7.86 16.72 0.64
N TYR A 115 -6.58 17.10 0.64
CA TYR A 115 -6.17 18.49 0.48
C TYR A 115 -6.61 19.08 -0.86
N PHE A 116 -6.45 18.35 -1.97
CA PHE A 116 -6.86 18.86 -3.29
C PHE A 116 -8.38 19.00 -3.42
N PHE A 117 -9.15 18.09 -2.85
CA PHE A 117 -10.61 18.24 -2.79
C PHE A 117 -11.03 19.44 -1.93
N TYR A 118 -10.40 19.63 -0.77
CA TYR A 118 -10.65 20.78 0.08
C TYR A 118 -10.30 22.10 -0.62
N ALA A 119 -9.12 22.18 -1.24
CA ALA A 119 -8.68 23.38 -1.97
C ALA A 119 -9.62 23.71 -3.14
N ALA A 120 -9.99 22.69 -3.93
CA ALA A 120 -10.93 22.87 -5.04
C ALA A 120 -12.30 23.37 -4.55
N LYS A 121 -12.83 22.81 -3.44
CA LYS A 121 -14.08 23.27 -2.83
C LYS A 121 -13.99 24.72 -2.37
N LYS A 122 -12.89 25.08 -1.68
CA LYS A 122 -12.66 26.44 -1.19
C LYS A 122 -12.57 27.48 -2.32
N GLU A 123 -12.01 27.08 -3.46
CA GLU A 123 -11.85 27.94 -4.65
C GLU A 123 -13.08 27.91 -5.57
N GLY A 124 -14.15 27.23 -5.21
CA GLY A 124 -15.37 27.10 -6.06
C GLY A 124 -15.14 26.35 -7.36
N LYS A 125 -14.06 25.54 -7.44
CA LYS A 125 -13.71 24.77 -8.64
C LYS A 125 -14.46 23.44 -8.69
N ASN A 126 -14.56 22.87 -9.89
CA ASN A 126 -15.13 21.55 -10.06
C ASN A 126 -14.30 20.50 -9.29
N LEU A 127 -14.95 19.79 -8.37
CA LEU A 127 -14.35 18.71 -7.58
C LEU A 127 -14.09 17.46 -8.42
N TRP A 128 -14.94 17.19 -9.40
CA TRP A 128 -14.96 15.98 -10.21
C TRP A 128 -14.16 16.14 -11.50
N THR A 129 -12.97 16.68 -11.41
CA THR A 129 -12.03 16.69 -12.52
C THR A 129 -11.46 15.30 -12.77
N ASN A 130 -11.03 15.01 -14.01
CA ASN A 130 -10.40 13.71 -14.33
C ASN A 130 -9.22 13.39 -13.41
N VAL A 131 -8.44 14.40 -13.03
CA VAL A 131 -7.33 14.26 -12.08
C VAL A 131 -7.81 13.80 -10.70
N ASN A 132 -8.83 14.47 -10.17
CA ASN A 132 -9.35 14.16 -8.83
C ASN A 132 -10.02 12.79 -8.79
N VAL A 133 -10.79 12.46 -9.84
CA VAL A 133 -11.45 11.15 -9.95
C VAL A 133 -10.43 10.02 -10.06
N ALA A 134 -9.41 10.18 -10.90
CA ALA A 134 -8.34 9.18 -11.02
C ALA A 134 -7.58 9.01 -9.71
N SER A 135 -7.23 10.12 -9.04
CA SER A 135 -6.53 10.10 -7.74
C SER A 135 -7.35 9.43 -6.63
N LEU A 136 -8.66 9.70 -6.59
CA LEU A 136 -9.57 9.05 -5.66
C LEU A 136 -9.70 7.56 -5.98
N GLY A 137 -9.83 7.19 -7.26
CA GLY A 137 -9.87 5.80 -7.72
C GLY A 137 -8.62 5.02 -7.34
N MET A 138 -7.43 5.63 -7.48
CA MET A 138 -6.15 5.07 -7.04
C MET A 138 -6.16 4.72 -5.56
N VAL A 139 -6.50 5.67 -4.71
CA VAL A 139 -6.52 5.49 -3.24
C VAL A 139 -7.57 4.46 -2.82
N LEU A 140 -8.80 4.59 -3.32
CA LEU A 140 -9.90 3.67 -2.98
C LEU A 140 -9.60 2.24 -3.39
N SER A 141 -9.01 2.01 -4.57
CA SER A 141 -8.71 0.65 -5.04
C SER A 141 -7.71 -0.06 -4.13
N VAL A 142 -6.68 0.64 -3.63
CA VAL A 142 -5.73 0.05 -2.68
C VAL A 142 -6.43 -0.29 -1.35
N TYR A 143 -7.27 0.60 -0.82
CA TYR A 143 -8.02 0.30 0.40
C TYR A 143 -8.98 -0.88 0.21
N LEU A 144 -9.70 -0.95 -0.92
CA LEU A 144 -10.58 -2.07 -1.23
C LEU A 144 -9.81 -3.40 -1.36
N ALA A 145 -8.61 -3.36 -1.95
CA ALA A 145 -7.72 -4.54 -1.97
C ALA A 145 -7.37 -5.01 -0.55
N HIS A 146 -7.06 -4.10 0.36
CA HIS A 146 -6.72 -4.43 1.75
C HIS A 146 -7.92 -4.88 2.58
N ILE A 147 -9.11 -4.35 2.33
CA ILE A 147 -10.34 -4.74 3.04
C ILE A 147 -10.79 -6.13 2.54
N PHE A 148 -11.02 -6.27 1.24
CA PHE A 148 -11.61 -7.49 0.68
C PHE A 148 -10.59 -8.59 0.38
N GLY A 149 -9.32 -8.24 0.18
CA GLY A 149 -8.21 -9.18 0.02
C GLY A 149 -7.45 -9.46 1.31
N SER A 150 -7.98 -9.08 2.48
CA SER A 150 -7.30 -9.17 3.78
C SER A 150 -6.81 -10.59 4.11
N GLY A 151 -7.57 -11.62 3.75
CA GLY A 151 -7.18 -13.02 3.94
C GLY A 151 -5.88 -13.38 3.22
N PHE A 152 -5.71 -12.90 1.99
CA PHE A 152 -4.48 -13.08 1.22
C PHE A 152 -3.30 -12.28 1.83
N ILE A 153 -3.51 -11.02 2.11
CA ILE A 153 -2.46 -10.13 2.64
C ILE A 153 -1.98 -10.60 4.00
N SER A 154 -2.91 -10.97 4.91
CA SER A 154 -2.58 -11.54 6.21
C SER A 154 -1.87 -12.89 6.08
N GLY A 155 -2.32 -13.75 5.16
CA GLY A 155 -1.69 -15.03 4.87
C GLY A 155 -0.25 -14.88 4.36
N LEU A 156 0.03 -13.90 3.49
CA LEU A 156 1.40 -13.58 3.06
C LEU A 156 2.27 -13.13 4.24
N GLY A 157 1.72 -12.34 5.16
CA GLY A 157 2.40 -11.92 6.39
C GLY A 157 2.78 -13.11 7.27
N LEU A 158 1.82 -14.00 7.54
CA LEU A 158 2.03 -15.23 8.31
C LEU A 158 3.12 -16.12 7.69
N LEU A 159 3.06 -16.34 6.38
CA LEU A 159 4.06 -17.13 5.66
C LEU A 159 5.45 -16.45 5.68
N THR A 160 5.50 -15.14 5.52
CA THR A 160 6.75 -14.37 5.59
C THR A 160 7.39 -14.51 6.97
N ASP A 161 6.62 -14.41 8.05
CA ASP A 161 7.10 -14.59 9.41
C ASP A 161 7.60 -16.03 9.66
N ALA A 162 6.87 -17.03 9.19
CA ALA A 162 7.31 -18.42 9.25
C ALA A 162 8.62 -18.66 8.51
N PHE A 163 8.77 -18.12 7.29
CA PHE A 163 10.01 -18.23 6.50
C PHE A 163 11.19 -17.46 7.10
N ASN A 164 10.92 -16.50 7.97
CA ASN A 164 11.95 -15.78 8.72
C ASN A 164 12.23 -16.41 10.09
N GLY A 165 11.66 -17.58 10.39
CA GLY A 165 11.84 -18.29 11.67
C GLY A 165 11.16 -17.62 12.87
N LYS A 166 10.22 -16.70 12.63
CA LYS A 166 9.48 -16.06 13.72
C LYS A 166 8.38 -17.00 14.23
N ALA A 167 8.31 -17.14 15.55
CA ALA A 167 7.23 -17.88 16.20
C ALA A 167 5.87 -17.23 15.89
N ASN A 168 4.93 -18.03 15.36
CA ASN A 168 3.60 -17.58 15.03
C ASN A 168 2.57 -18.59 15.55
N SER A 169 1.61 -18.11 16.34
CA SER A 169 0.58 -18.97 16.96
C SER A 169 -0.24 -19.75 15.93
N THR A 170 -0.58 -19.12 14.80
CA THR A 170 -1.36 -19.77 13.73
C THR A 170 -0.56 -20.89 13.06
N ILE A 171 0.71 -20.68 12.75
CA ILE A 171 1.57 -21.72 12.17
C ILE A 171 1.79 -22.85 13.18
N SER A 172 2.03 -22.52 14.46
CA SER A 172 2.15 -23.51 15.52
C SER A 172 0.87 -24.34 15.68
N GLN A 173 -0.31 -23.72 15.56
CA GLN A 173 -1.59 -24.41 15.59
C GLN A 173 -1.74 -25.36 14.39
N ILE A 174 -1.42 -24.91 13.17
CA ILE A 174 -1.44 -25.75 11.97
C ILE A 174 -0.55 -26.98 12.14
N VAL A 175 0.66 -26.79 12.65
CA VAL A 175 1.61 -27.88 12.89
C VAL A 175 1.06 -28.86 13.96
N ASN A 176 0.55 -28.36 15.08
CA ASN A 176 -0.01 -29.18 16.14
C ASN A 176 -1.26 -29.95 15.68
N GLU A 177 -2.14 -29.32 14.90
CA GLU A 177 -3.31 -30.00 14.30
C GLU A 177 -2.87 -31.08 13.30
N ALA A 178 -1.83 -30.83 12.49
CA ALA A 178 -1.29 -31.81 11.55
C ALA A 178 -0.63 -33.00 12.25
N LEU A 179 0.06 -32.76 13.39
CA LEU A 179 0.67 -33.81 14.20
C LEU A 179 -0.36 -34.66 14.96
N SER A 180 -1.48 -34.05 15.36
CA SER A 180 -2.55 -34.74 16.11
C SER A 180 -3.55 -35.48 15.22
N ASN A 181 -3.73 -35.03 13.97
CA ASN A 181 -4.65 -35.62 12.99
C ASN A 181 -3.91 -36.36 11.87
N SER A 182 -3.79 -37.67 12.00
CA SER A 182 -3.11 -38.49 10.99
C SER A 182 -3.89 -38.70 9.66
N THR A 183 -5.11 -38.14 9.52
CA THR A 183 -6.02 -38.50 8.42
C THR A 183 -6.60 -37.32 7.61
N GLY A 184 -6.20 -36.05 7.88
CA GLY A 184 -6.78 -34.93 7.11
C GLY A 184 -5.99 -33.62 7.22
N ILE A 185 -6.29 -32.71 6.30
CA ILE A 185 -5.80 -31.33 6.36
C ILE A 185 -6.40 -30.65 7.60
N SER A 186 -5.57 -30.00 8.41
CA SER A 186 -6.06 -29.28 9.58
C SER A 186 -7.03 -28.18 9.16
N ARG A 187 -8.04 -27.89 9.99
CA ARG A 187 -9.01 -26.82 9.72
C ARG A 187 -8.31 -25.46 9.59
N SER A 188 -7.29 -25.22 10.40
CA SER A 188 -6.49 -23.98 10.36
C SER A 188 -5.70 -23.86 9.06
N ALA A 189 -5.13 -24.95 8.56
CA ALA A 189 -4.46 -24.99 7.25
C ALA A 189 -5.44 -24.74 6.09
N GLN A 190 -6.64 -25.31 6.16
CA GLN A 190 -7.69 -25.12 5.15
C GLN A 190 -8.16 -23.66 5.13
N ASN A 191 -8.43 -23.06 6.29
CA ASN A 191 -8.82 -21.65 6.39
C ASN A 191 -7.73 -20.72 5.82
N LEU A 192 -6.46 -21.01 6.06
CA LEU A 192 -5.35 -20.26 5.49
C LEU A 192 -5.30 -20.40 3.96
N ALA A 193 -5.46 -21.62 3.45
CA ALA A 193 -5.47 -21.90 2.02
C ALA A 193 -6.65 -21.20 1.31
N ASP A 194 -7.85 -21.26 1.88
CA ASP A 194 -9.04 -20.61 1.34
C ASP A 194 -8.89 -19.08 1.34
N GLY A 195 -8.34 -18.52 2.43
CA GLY A 195 -8.01 -17.10 2.54
C GLY A 195 -6.98 -16.66 1.49
N LEU A 196 -5.93 -17.45 1.29
CA LEU A 196 -4.93 -17.20 0.26
C LEU A 196 -5.53 -17.29 -1.15
N GLN A 197 -6.36 -18.30 -1.43
CA GLN A 197 -6.93 -18.51 -2.76
C GLN A 197 -7.97 -17.45 -3.13
N THR A 198 -8.95 -17.24 -2.26
CA THR A 198 -10.04 -16.29 -2.54
C THR A 198 -9.56 -14.84 -2.43
N GLY A 199 -8.84 -14.54 -1.36
CA GLY A 199 -8.32 -13.19 -1.13
C GLY A 199 -7.32 -12.73 -2.19
N SER A 200 -6.53 -13.65 -2.77
CA SER A 200 -5.57 -13.30 -3.82
C SER A 200 -6.25 -12.77 -5.08
N LYS A 201 -7.32 -13.43 -5.53
CA LYS A 201 -8.07 -13.00 -6.73
C LYS A 201 -8.63 -11.60 -6.55
N ILE A 202 -9.20 -11.33 -5.38
CA ILE A 202 -9.80 -10.04 -5.03
C ILE A 202 -8.71 -8.96 -4.90
N ALA A 203 -7.65 -9.24 -4.14
CA ALA A 203 -6.55 -8.30 -3.94
C ALA A 203 -5.89 -7.91 -5.27
N ILE A 204 -5.57 -8.90 -6.12
CA ILE A 204 -4.91 -8.68 -7.41
C ILE A 204 -5.82 -7.90 -8.36
N PHE A 205 -7.12 -8.19 -8.38
CA PHE A 205 -8.09 -7.42 -9.16
C PHE A 205 -8.08 -5.93 -8.76
N PHE A 206 -8.19 -5.61 -7.48
CA PHE A 206 -8.17 -4.23 -7.03
C PHE A 206 -6.80 -3.56 -7.24
N TYR A 207 -5.70 -4.30 -7.18
CA TYR A 207 -4.38 -3.75 -7.51
C TYR A 207 -4.21 -3.49 -9.01
N LEU A 208 -4.84 -4.28 -9.88
CA LEU A 208 -4.90 -3.96 -11.30
C LEU A 208 -5.68 -2.65 -11.55
N VAL A 209 -6.81 -2.47 -10.85
CA VAL A 209 -7.58 -1.22 -10.91
C VAL A 209 -6.75 -0.05 -10.33
N ALA A 210 -6.05 -0.27 -9.21
CA ALA A 210 -5.15 0.72 -8.61
C ALA A 210 -4.03 1.13 -9.58
N PHE A 211 -3.44 0.17 -10.29
CA PHE A 211 -2.44 0.44 -11.32
C PHE A 211 -3.00 1.31 -12.44
N ALA A 212 -4.16 0.95 -12.99
CA ALA A 212 -4.82 1.73 -14.06
C ALA A 212 -5.17 3.15 -13.59
N ALA A 213 -5.73 3.29 -12.38
CA ALA A 213 -6.07 4.59 -11.80
C ALA A 213 -4.83 5.44 -11.49
N SER A 214 -3.73 4.82 -11.02
CA SER A 214 -2.46 5.50 -10.80
C SER A 214 -1.84 5.97 -12.10
N ALA A 215 -1.85 5.15 -13.14
CA ALA A 215 -1.36 5.51 -14.47
C ALA A 215 -2.18 6.69 -15.06
N ALA A 216 -3.49 6.67 -14.90
CA ALA A 216 -4.36 7.79 -15.29
C ALA A 216 -4.04 9.06 -14.48
N THR A 217 -3.82 8.94 -13.17
CA THR A 217 -3.41 10.06 -12.30
C THR A 217 -2.09 10.67 -12.78
N VAL A 218 -1.07 9.83 -13.03
CA VAL A 218 0.23 10.25 -13.56
C VAL A 218 0.06 10.96 -14.90
N TYR A 219 -0.73 10.41 -15.82
CA TYR A 219 -0.99 11.01 -17.14
C TYR A 219 -1.63 12.39 -17.04
N PHE A 220 -2.68 12.54 -16.23
CA PHE A 220 -3.37 13.83 -16.09
C PHE A 220 -2.51 14.87 -15.37
N TYR A 221 -1.72 14.47 -14.35
CA TYR A 221 -0.77 15.40 -13.73
C TYR A 221 0.37 15.77 -14.67
N TYR A 222 0.87 14.83 -15.46
CA TYR A 222 1.88 15.12 -16.48
C TYR A 222 1.38 16.19 -17.47
N GLN A 223 0.16 16.03 -18.01
CA GLN A 223 -0.44 17.03 -18.87
C GLN A 223 -0.56 18.39 -18.17
N LYS A 224 -1.04 18.39 -16.93
CA LYS A 224 -1.24 19.62 -16.15
C LYS A 224 0.06 20.35 -15.86
N LEU A 225 1.13 19.63 -15.48
CA LEU A 225 2.37 20.21 -15.00
C LEU A 225 3.35 20.58 -16.12
N PHE A 226 3.36 19.80 -17.21
CA PHE A 226 4.40 19.90 -18.22
C PHE A 226 3.88 20.37 -19.61
N GLN A 227 2.66 20.01 -20.02
CA GLN A 227 2.15 20.38 -21.34
C GLN A 227 1.53 21.80 -21.39
N LYS A 228 1.01 22.34 -20.29
CA LYS A 228 0.47 23.72 -20.25
C LYS A 228 1.53 24.83 -20.42
N LYS A 229 2.81 24.51 -20.43
CA LYS A 229 3.89 25.48 -20.67
C LYS A 229 4.25 25.65 -22.16
N ALA A 230 3.63 24.89 -23.05
CA ALA A 230 3.91 24.92 -24.49
C ALA A 230 2.91 25.80 -25.31
N LYS A 231 2.09 26.59 -24.62
CA LYS A 231 1.26 27.67 -25.19
C LYS A 231 1.59 28.99 -24.51
#